data_de6481d294e6143efa695c741a8af962
#
_entry.id   de6481d294e6143efa695c741a8af962
#
_cell.length_a   1.000
_cell.length_b   1.000
_cell.length_c   1.000
_cell.angle_alpha   90.00
_cell.angle_beta   90.00
_cell.angle_gamma   90.00
#
_symmetry.space_group_name_H-M   'P 1'
#
loop_
_entity.id
_entity.type
_entity.pdbx_description
1 polymer ?
#
loop_
_entity_poly.entity_id
_entity_poly.type
_entity_poly.pdbx_seq_one_letter_code
_entity_poly.pdbx_strand_id
1 'polypeptide(L)'
;MNPIIFLTAGEIAQKVKSGELSASEVVEAHIARIEEVNPRLNAVVVPRFEQARQEAAAADVNQQRGEPTGLLHGVPITIKENFLLKDTPSTFGLPHHKDHRAAEDGPLIKRLRAAGAIIVGKTNLSQMAVYIEASNALYGRTNNPWNLDRSPGGSTGGEAAIIAAGGSPLGLGADVGGSIREPSHFCGINGLRPTPGRLTNLDVPHGFFSEGLLEGVASQPGPMARSVTDLTLAMNVLAAPGQEAFDPAVPPMPWRDPADIFVPRLRVAMYTDDGYFPASPAIRRAVREAGEALRALGAQVVEWTPPDVAEALRLFFGIFTSDGVSGLRRAVSPDKPEKQIGPLLQGATLPSLLRPLVSALMGSSGQVRLSRIVQQIGMRPVESYWKLVEDRNIYRRRFLAALAAGPFDVVICPPTSLPALLHGSTEHLPDFDSYARLYNVLGMPTGVVAASRVRPGEESDRPDSKDPVERMAAQVEKGSAGLPVGVQVAAPWWREDVVLAVMGALENHFRAQPDYPAQPPL
;
A
#
# COMPACT_ATOMS: atom_id res chain seq x y z
N MET A 1 7.06 -11.27 -25.45
CA MET A 1 6.31 -10.16 -24.84
C MET A 1 6.59 -8.88 -25.61
N ASN A 2 5.58 -7.99 -25.77
CA ASN A 2 5.74 -6.69 -26.42
C ASN A 2 6.65 -5.80 -25.55
N PRO A 3 7.74 -5.20 -26.07
CA PRO A 3 8.66 -4.38 -25.28
C PRO A 3 7.99 -3.10 -24.70
N ILE A 4 6.92 -2.61 -25.27
CA ILE A 4 6.20 -1.42 -24.78
C ILE A 4 5.72 -1.58 -23.32
N ILE A 5 5.31 -2.78 -22.91
CA ILE A 5 4.81 -3.02 -21.55
C ILE A 5 5.89 -2.89 -20.46
N PHE A 6 7.17 -2.83 -20.83
CA PHE A 6 8.28 -2.65 -19.89
C PHE A 6 8.73 -1.19 -19.74
N LEU A 7 8.26 -0.30 -20.61
CA LEU A 7 8.53 1.12 -20.49
C LEU A 7 7.94 1.68 -19.17
N THR A 8 8.61 2.67 -18.62
CA THR A 8 8.08 3.47 -17.51
C THR A 8 6.96 4.39 -18.00
N ALA A 9 6.11 4.88 -17.10
CA ALA A 9 5.07 5.85 -17.46
C ALA A 9 5.68 7.13 -18.05
N GLY A 10 6.83 7.57 -17.52
CA GLY A 10 7.57 8.72 -18.05
C GLY A 10 8.09 8.49 -19.47
N GLU A 11 8.69 7.32 -19.74
CA GLU A 11 9.16 6.96 -21.10
C GLU A 11 7.99 6.87 -22.10
N ILE A 12 6.87 6.27 -21.68
CA ILE A 12 5.65 6.22 -22.50
C ILE A 12 5.18 7.63 -22.87
N ALA A 13 5.00 8.51 -21.86
CA ALA A 13 4.55 9.87 -22.08
C ALA A 13 5.49 10.65 -23.03
N GLN A 14 6.80 10.46 -22.87
CA GLN A 14 7.80 11.08 -23.74
C GLN A 14 7.74 10.57 -25.18
N LYS A 15 7.65 9.23 -25.37
CA LYS A 15 7.59 8.61 -26.69
C LYS A 15 6.29 8.92 -27.45
N VAL A 16 5.17 8.99 -26.73
CA VAL A 16 3.89 9.43 -27.32
C VAL A 16 3.96 10.90 -27.71
N LYS A 17 4.50 11.75 -26.84
CA LYS A 17 4.67 13.18 -27.13
C LYS A 17 5.60 13.45 -28.32
N SER A 18 6.66 12.64 -28.49
CA SER A 18 7.56 12.77 -29.65
C SER A 18 7.02 12.16 -30.94
N GLY A 19 5.92 11.40 -30.88
CA GLY A 19 5.38 10.67 -32.02
C GLY A 19 6.16 9.38 -32.37
N GLU A 20 7.07 8.93 -31.50
CA GLU A 20 7.75 7.63 -31.66
C GLU A 20 6.80 6.46 -31.45
N LEU A 21 5.83 6.62 -30.54
CA LEU A 21 4.72 5.71 -30.31
C LEU A 21 3.39 6.47 -30.39
N SER A 22 2.30 5.80 -30.79
CA SER A 22 0.96 6.32 -30.60
C SER A 22 0.39 5.88 -29.25
N ALA A 23 -0.51 6.67 -28.69
CA ALA A 23 -1.26 6.28 -27.49
C ALA A 23 -2.07 4.99 -27.73
N SER A 24 -2.59 4.81 -28.96
CA SER A 24 -3.31 3.61 -29.39
C SER A 24 -2.44 2.36 -29.34
N GLU A 25 -1.19 2.42 -29.84
CA GLU A 25 -0.25 1.29 -29.76
C GLU A 25 0.10 0.91 -28.31
N VAL A 26 0.33 1.93 -27.47
CA VAL A 26 0.65 1.74 -26.06
C VAL A 26 -0.51 1.12 -25.29
N VAL A 27 -1.72 1.67 -25.44
CA VAL A 27 -2.92 1.16 -24.77
C VAL A 27 -3.24 -0.25 -25.20
N GLU A 28 -3.16 -0.56 -26.51
CA GLU A 28 -3.41 -1.91 -27.02
C GLU A 28 -2.39 -2.94 -26.51
N ALA A 29 -1.11 -2.57 -26.41
CA ALA A 29 -0.09 -3.45 -25.84
C ALA A 29 -0.38 -3.83 -24.37
N HIS A 30 -0.86 -2.87 -23.56
CA HIS A 30 -1.23 -3.11 -22.17
C HIS A 30 -2.55 -3.88 -22.04
N ILE A 31 -3.55 -3.59 -22.87
CA ILE A 31 -4.80 -4.37 -22.90
C ILE A 31 -4.50 -5.82 -23.26
N ALA A 32 -3.72 -6.09 -24.31
CA ALA A 32 -3.33 -7.42 -24.70
C ALA A 32 -2.60 -8.17 -23.55
N ARG A 33 -1.72 -7.46 -22.81
CA ARG A 33 -1.06 -8.05 -21.65
C ARG A 33 -2.03 -8.34 -20.52
N ILE A 34 -2.98 -7.45 -20.24
CA ILE A 34 -4.03 -7.71 -19.24
C ILE A 34 -4.83 -8.95 -19.63
N GLU A 35 -5.30 -9.04 -20.88
CA GLU A 35 -6.08 -10.20 -21.37
C GLU A 35 -5.29 -11.52 -21.27
N GLU A 36 -3.97 -11.49 -21.48
CA GLU A 36 -3.09 -12.65 -21.34
C GLU A 36 -2.97 -13.14 -19.90
N VAL A 37 -2.75 -12.22 -18.93
CA VAL A 37 -2.39 -12.61 -17.56
C VAL A 37 -3.58 -12.64 -16.59
N ASN A 38 -4.61 -11.85 -16.84
CA ASN A 38 -5.72 -11.67 -15.91
C ASN A 38 -6.56 -12.93 -15.66
N PRO A 39 -6.72 -13.89 -16.59
CA PRO A 39 -7.38 -15.16 -16.30
C PRO A 39 -6.70 -15.97 -15.17
N ARG A 40 -5.38 -15.79 -14.97
CA ARG A 40 -4.62 -16.44 -13.89
C ARG A 40 -4.54 -15.57 -12.63
N LEU A 41 -4.52 -14.24 -12.80
CA LEU A 41 -4.36 -13.28 -11.70
C LEU A 41 -5.67 -12.84 -11.08
N ASN A 42 -6.72 -12.61 -11.88
CA ASN A 42 -7.96 -11.94 -11.48
C ASN A 42 -7.68 -10.58 -10.80
N ALA A 43 -6.84 -9.78 -11.42
CA ALA A 43 -6.36 -8.50 -10.91
C ALA A 43 -7.23 -7.33 -11.37
N VAL A 44 -7.56 -7.26 -12.67
CA VAL A 44 -8.47 -6.26 -13.26
C VAL A 44 -9.88 -6.84 -13.25
N VAL A 45 -10.77 -6.24 -12.47
CA VAL A 45 -12.14 -6.74 -12.25
C VAL A 45 -13.23 -5.88 -12.88
N VAL A 46 -12.89 -4.65 -13.27
CA VAL A 46 -13.75 -3.74 -14.04
C VAL A 46 -12.95 -3.23 -15.25
N PRO A 47 -12.91 -3.99 -16.37
CA PRO A 47 -12.21 -3.56 -17.57
C PRO A 47 -12.92 -2.38 -18.25
N ARG A 48 -12.14 -1.47 -18.87
CA ARG A 48 -12.61 -0.32 -19.65
C ARG A 48 -11.97 -0.28 -21.04
N PHE A 49 -11.68 -1.42 -21.61
CA PHE A 49 -10.85 -1.54 -22.82
C PHE A 49 -11.39 -0.73 -24.00
N GLU A 50 -12.69 -0.79 -24.28
CA GLU A 50 -13.29 -0.04 -25.38
C GLU A 50 -13.21 1.48 -25.18
N GLN A 51 -13.48 1.95 -23.95
CA GLN A 51 -13.34 3.37 -23.63
C GLN A 51 -11.87 3.81 -23.68
N ALA A 52 -10.96 2.96 -23.22
CA ALA A 52 -9.52 3.25 -23.27
C ALA A 52 -9.01 3.35 -24.72
N ARG A 53 -9.48 2.49 -25.63
CA ARG A 53 -9.18 2.60 -27.07
C ARG A 53 -9.68 3.91 -27.68
N GLN A 54 -10.90 4.32 -27.33
CA GLN A 54 -11.45 5.60 -27.78
C GLN A 54 -10.68 6.80 -27.23
N GLU A 55 -10.32 6.77 -25.94
CA GLU A 55 -9.51 7.81 -25.29
C GLU A 55 -8.11 7.87 -25.90
N ALA A 56 -7.49 6.73 -26.25
CA ALA A 56 -6.19 6.65 -26.90
C ALA A 56 -6.22 7.25 -28.31
N ALA A 57 -7.23 6.89 -29.11
CA ALA A 57 -7.39 7.47 -30.44
C ALA A 57 -7.60 9.00 -30.40
N ALA A 58 -8.35 9.51 -29.42
CA ALA A 58 -8.49 10.94 -29.21
C ALA A 58 -7.17 11.60 -28.81
N ALA A 59 -6.35 10.94 -27.95
CA ALA A 59 -5.03 11.42 -27.57
C ALA A 59 -4.08 11.52 -28.78
N ASP A 60 -4.12 10.54 -29.70
CA ASP A 60 -3.34 10.56 -30.94
C ASP A 60 -3.73 11.73 -31.86
N VAL A 61 -5.04 12.00 -31.98
CA VAL A 61 -5.53 13.15 -32.76
C VAL A 61 -5.07 14.49 -32.17
N ASN A 62 -5.13 14.63 -30.82
CA ASN A 62 -4.68 15.84 -30.14
C ASN A 62 -3.17 16.05 -30.32
N GLN A 63 -2.37 14.96 -30.24
CA GLN A 63 -0.94 14.98 -30.49
C GLN A 63 -0.62 15.45 -31.92
N GLN A 64 -1.32 14.92 -32.93
CA GLN A 64 -1.14 15.32 -34.34
C GLN A 64 -1.48 16.78 -34.60
N ARG A 65 -2.41 17.36 -33.84
CA ARG A 65 -2.79 18.78 -33.93
C ARG A 65 -1.84 19.70 -33.18
N GLY A 66 -0.85 19.16 -32.46
CA GLY A 66 0.06 19.94 -31.64
C GLY A 66 -0.61 20.59 -30.43
N GLU A 67 -1.72 20.02 -29.95
CA GLU A 67 -2.40 20.52 -28.75
C GLU A 67 -1.53 20.32 -27.50
N PRO A 68 -1.64 21.19 -26.47
CA PRO A 68 -0.90 21.00 -25.23
C PRO A 68 -1.19 19.63 -24.60
N THR A 69 -0.14 18.90 -24.27
CA THR A 69 -0.23 17.57 -23.66
C THR A 69 0.17 17.60 -22.19
N GLY A 70 -0.53 16.83 -21.34
CA GLY A 70 -0.20 16.70 -19.93
C GLY A 70 0.98 15.75 -19.66
N LEU A 71 1.40 15.68 -18.41
CA LEU A 71 2.55 14.88 -17.96
C LEU A 71 2.37 13.36 -18.15
N LEU A 72 1.12 12.88 -18.24
CA LEU A 72 0.75 11.47 -18.42
C LEU A 72 0.07 11.21 -19.77
N HIS A 73 0.31 12.05 -20.77
CA HIS A 73 -0.35 11.95 -22.07
C HIS A 73 -0.13 10.59 -22.72
N GLY A 74 -1.24 9.87 -23.00
CA GLY A 74 -1.22 8.54 -23.59
C GLY A 74 -0.78 7.39 -22.68
N VAL A 75 -0.56 7.64 -21.38
CA VAL A 75 -0.14 6.62 -20.42
C VAL A 75 -1.33 5.80 -19.94
N PRO A 76 -1.37 4.46 -20.18
CA PRO A 76 -2.38 3.60 -19.59
C PRO A 76 -2.14 3.42 -18.10
N ILE A 77 -3.18 3.57 -17.29
CA ILE A 77 -3.12 3.34 -15.84
C ILE A 77 -4.28 2.46 -15.38
N THR A 78 -4.09 1.81 -14.23
CA THR A 78 -5.16 1.16 -13.48
C THR A 78 -5.42 1.89 -12.18
N ILE A 79 -6.58 1.66 -11.56
CA ILE A 79 -6.95 2.23 -10.27
C ILE A 79 -7.65 1.19 -9.41
N LYS A 80 -7.47 1.25 -8.10
CA LYS A 80 -8.19 0.39 -7.17
C LYS A 80 -9.71 0.56 -7.30
N GLU A 81 -10.47 -0.50 -7.16
CA GLU A 81 -11.90 -0.55 -7.48
C GLU A 81 -12.76 0.44 -6.67
N ASN A 82 -12.34 0.79 -5.47
CA ASN A 82 -13.09 1.72 -4.62
C ASN A 82 -13.02 3.20 -5.04
N PHE A 83 -12.15 3.59 -5.98
CA PHE A 83 -12.11 4.96 -6.48
C PHE A 83 -13.31 5.27 -7.38
N LEU A 84 -13.86 6.49 -7.24
CA LEU A 84 -14.96 6.99 -8.06
C LEU A 84 -14.47 7.28 -9.49
N LEU A 85 -14.90 6.46 -10.43
CA LEU A 85 -14.72 6.66 -11.86
C LEU A 85 -16.09 6.60 -12.50
N LYS A 86 -16.48 7.66 -13.19
CA LYS A 86 -17.81 7.84 -13.79
C LYS A 86 -18.27 6.60 -14.56
N ASP A 87 -19.53 6.26 -14.38
CA ASP A 87 -20.23 5.13 -15.03
C ASP A 87 -19.65 3.74 -14.69
N THR A 88 -18.75 3.64 -13.70
CA THR A 88 -18.20 2.36 -13.24
C THR A 88 -18.62 2.03 -11.81
N PRO A 89 -18.64 0.73 -11.43
CA PRO A 89 -18.92 0.34 -10.05
C PRO A 89 -17.81 0.80 -9.10
N SER A 90 -18.21 1.17 -7.87
CA SER A 90 -17.32 1.42 -6.73
C SER A 90 -17.95 0.75 -5.51
N THR A 91 -17.65 -0.53 -5.32
CA THR A 91 -18.43 -1.45 -4.49
C THR A 91 -17.76 -1.85 -3.19
N PHE A 92 -16.45 -1.59 -3.02
CA PHE A 92 -15.64 -2.16 -1.94
C PHE A 92 -15.73 -3.70 -1.84
N GLY A 93 -15.97 -4.38 -2.98
CA GLY A 93 -16.11 -5.83 -3.04
C GLY A 93 -17.41 -6.37 -2.42
N LEU A 94 -18.44 -5.52 -2.26
CA LEU A 94 -19.73 -5.87 -1.68
C LEU A 94 -20.75 -6.21 -2.78
N PRO A 95 -21.30 -7.42 -2.83
CA PRO A 95 -22.27 -7.84 -3.83
C PRO A 95 -23.53 -6.96 -3.92
N HIS A 96 -24.04 -6.44 -2.81
CA HIS A 96 -25.23 -5.58 -2.82
C HIS A 96 -24.99 -4.20 -3.45
N HIS A 97 -23.72 -3.79 -3.63
CA HIS A 97 -23.35 -2.58 -4.34
C HIS A 97 -22.96 -2.80 -5.82
N LYS A 98 -23.06 -4.03 -6.36
CA LYS A 98 -22.63 -4.38 -7.73
C LYS A 98 -23.17 -3.48 -8.83
N ASP A 99 -24.37 -2.95 -8.65
CA ASP A 99 -25.07 -2.09 -9.62
C ASP A 99 -24.89 -0.58 -9.33
N HIS A 100 -24.22 -0.24 -8.22
CA HIS A 100 -23.93 1.14 -7.87
C HIS A 100 -22.86 1.71 -8.84
N ARG A 101 -23.19 2.76 -9.56
CA ARG A 101 -22.29 3.45 -10.49
C ARG A 101 -21.95 4.84 -9.97
N ALA A 102 -20.67 5.21 -10.07
CA ALA A 102 -20.25 6.58 -9.76
C ALA A 102 -20.87 7.56 -10.79
N ALA A 103 -21.50 8.63 -10.30
CA ALA A 103 -22.11 9.66 -11.15
C ALA A 103 -21.06 10.56 -11.84
N GLU A 104 -19.88 10.68 -11.22
CA GLU A 104 -18.76 11.50 -11.71
C GLU A 104 -17.41 10.89 -11.31
N ASP A 105 -16.35 11.39 -11.93
CA ASP A 105 -14.98 11.08 -11.52
C ASP A 105 -14.66 11.76 -10.19
N GLY A 106 -13.94 11.07 -9.31
CA GLY A 106 -13.36 11.67 -8.11
C GLY A 106 -12.30 12.72 -8.44
N PRO A 107 -11.96 13.61 -7.50
CA PRO A 107 -11.01 14.70 -7.74
C PRO A 107 -9.62 14.26 -8.23
N LEU A 108 -9.04 13.20 -7.67
CA LEU A 108 -7.74 12.67 -8.10
C LEU A 108 -7.84 12.02 -9.49
N ILE A 109 -8.96 11.34 -9.76
CA ILE A 109 -9.23 10.75 -11.08
C ILE A 109 -9.35 11.85 -12.14
N LYS A 110 -10.04 12.97 -11.83
CA LYS A 110 -10.12 14.15 -12.72
C LYS A 110 -8.71 14.70 -13.02
N ARG A 111 -7.81 14.76 -12.01
CA ARG A 111 -6.42 15.22 -12.19
C ARG A 111 -5.60 14.29 -13.08
N LEU A 112 -5.67 13.00 -12.87
CA LEU A 112 -4.97 12.01 -13.71
C LEU A 112 -5.43 12.09 -15.17
N ARG A 113 -6.74 12.17 -15.41
CA ARG A 113 -7.30 12.32 -16.77
C ARG A 113 -6.92 13.66 -17.40
N ALA A 114 -6.96 14.74 -16.66
CA ALA A 114 -6.52 16.07 -17.13
C ALA A 114 -5.03 16.09 -17.49
N ALA A 115 -4.21 15.26 -16.80
CA ALA A 115 -2.80 15.07 -17.16
C ALA A 115 -2.60 14.13 -18.39
N GLY A 116 -3.68 13.59 -18.96
CA GLY A 116 -3.66 12.75 -20.16
C GLY A 116 -3.54 11.26 -19.90
N ALA A 117 -3.68 10.80 -18.64
CA ALA A 117 -3.70 9.37 -18.33
C ALA A 117 -4.97 8.68 -18.85
N ILE A 118 -4.84 7.46 -19.36
CA ILE A 118 -5.92 6.64 -19.90
C ILE A 118 -6.19 5.49 -18.94
N ILE A 119 -7.37 5.47 -18.30
CA ILE A 119 -7.72 4.45 -17.32
C ILE A 119 -8.23 3.19 -18.04
N VAL A 120 -7.41 2.12 -18.03
CA VAL A 120 -7.73 0.86 -18.73
C VAL A 120 -8.61 -0.09 -17.91
N GLY A 121 -8.72 0.13 -16.61
CA GLY A 121 -9.59 -0.68 -15.74
C GLY A 121 -9.42 -0.40 -14.26
N LYS A 122 -10.32 -1.03 -13.48
CA LYS A 122 -10.24 -1.00 -12.01
C LYS A 122 -9.84 -2.37 -11.47
N THR A 123 -9.08 -2.36 -10.38
CA THR A 123 -8.40 -3.54 -9.84
C THR A 123 -9.02 -4.04 -8.55
N ASN A 124 -8.93 -5.34 -8.31
CA ASN A 124 -9.50 -6.03 -7.16
C ASN A 124 -8.90 -5.57 -5.83
N LEU A 125 -9.70 -5.72 -4.77
CA LEU A 125 -9.36 -5.32 -3.41
C LEU A 125 -9.90 -6.34 -2.40
N SER A 126 -9.53 -6.21 -1.11
CA SER A 126 -10.22 -6.94 -0.04
C SER A 126 -11.61 -6.38 0.21
N GLN A 127 -12.55 -7.22 0.66
CA GLN A 127 -13.86 -6.74 1.09
C GLN A 127 -13.69 -5.60 2.11
N MET A 128 -14.33 -4.45 1.84
CA MET A 128 -14.23 -3.24 2.65
C MET A 128 -12.81 -2.65 2.80
N ALA A 129 -11.82 -3.16 2.07
CA ALA A 129 -10.42 -2.72 2.16
C ALA A 129 -9.79 -2.89 3.58
N VAL A 130 -10.20 -3.88 4.38
CA VAL A 130 -9.81 -4.01 5.80
C VAL A 130 -8.85 -5.16 6.13
N TYR A 131 -8.41 -5.94 5.16
CA TYR A 131 -7.40 -7.00 5.38
C TYR A 131 -6.39 -7.11 4.23
N ILE A 132 -5.30 -7.81 4.47
CA ILE A 132 -4.11 -7.83 3.60
C ILE A 132 -4.17 -8.98 2.58
N GLU A 133 -5.30 -9.15 1.93
CA GLU A 133 -5.50 -10.00 0.76
C GLU A 133 -6.51 -9.34 -0.18
N ALA A 134 -6.29 -9.41 -1.49
CA ALA A 134 -7.25 -8.90 -2.47
C ALA A 134 -8.25 -10.00 -2.82
N SER A 135 -9.27 -10.17 -2.00
CA SER A 135 -10.34 -11.15 -2.20
C SER A 135 -11.68 -10.61 -1.69
N ASN A 136 -12.78 -11.00 -2.32
CA ASN A 136 -14.14 -10.67 -1.89
C ASN A 136 -15.18 -11.54 -2.62
N ALA A 137 -16.41 -11.55 -2.11
CA ALA A 137 -17.49 -12.36 -2.66
C ALA A 137 -17.98 -11.90 -4.05
N LEU A 138 -17.74 -10.64 -4.43
CA LEU A 138 -18.21 -10.08 -5.71
C LEU A 138 -17.28 -10.48 -6.85
N TYR A 139 -15.97 -10.31 -6.67
CA TYR A 139 -14.97 -10.46 -7.73
C TYR A 139 -14.08 -11.69 -7.55
N GLY A 140 -14.17 -12.39 -6.42
CA GLY A 140 -13.26 -13.48 -6.09
C GLY A 140 -11.89 -12.97 -5.60
N ARG A 141 -10.88 -13.85 -5.64
CA ARG A 141 -9.52 -13.54 -5.17
C ARG A 141 -8.57 -13.23 -6.31
N THR A 142 -7.60 -12.36 -6.02
CA THR A 142 -6.44 -12.10 -6.87
C THR A 142 -5.26 -12.94 -6.43
N ASN A 143 -4.51 -13.49 -7.38
CA ASN A 143 -3.32 -14.29 -7.13
C ASN A 143 -2.05 -13.44 -7.29
N ASN A 144 -0.98 -13.82 -6.58
CA ASN A 144 0.32 -13.17 -6.70
C ASN A 144 1.02 -13.61 -8.00
N PRO A 145 1.54 -12.68 -8.82
CA PRO A 145 2.19 -13.02 -10.09
C PRO A 145 3.50 -13.80 -9.95
N TRP A 146 4.12 -13.79 -8.78
CA TRP A 146 5.33 -14.58 -8.50
C TRP A 146 5.02 -16.01 -8.09
N ASN A 147 3.88 -16.24 -7.46
CA ASN A 147 3.40 -17.57 -7.08
C ASN A 147 1.88 -17.51 -6.90
N LEU A 148 1.14 -18.21 -7.77
CA LEU A 148 -0.33 -18.16 -7.80
C LEU A 148 -1.01 -18.73 -6.54
N ASP A 149 -0.29 -19.51 -5.73
CA ASP A 149 -0.77 -20.05 -4.46
C ASP A 149 -0.64 -19.05 -3.30
N ARG A 150 -0.12 -17.85 -3.59
CA ARG A 150 0.08 -16.79 -2.61
C ARG A 150 -0.73 -15.54 -2.93
N SER A 151 -1.02 -14.78 -1.89
CA SER A 151 -1.70 -13.50 -1.99
C SER A 151 -0.78 -12.41 -2.57
N PRO A 152 -1.29 -11.51 -3.42
CA PRO A 152 -0.54 -10.32 -3.83
C PRO A 152 -0.51 -9.25 -2.73
N GLY A 153 -1.05 -9.56 -1.55
CA GLY A 153 -1.32 -8.58 -0.50
C GLY A 153 -2.66 -7.89 -0.66
N GLY A 154 -2.90 -6.91 0.18
CA GLY A 154 -4.12 -6.12 0.22
C GLY A 154 -3.95 -4.85 1.07
N SER A 155 -4.93 -4.02 1.03
CA SER A 155 -6.16 -4.17 0.25
C SER A 155 -6.00 -3.80 -1.24
N THR A 156 -4.86 -3.23 -1.68
CA THR A 156 -4.59 -2.81 -3.06
C THR A 156 -3.85 -3.92 -3.86
N GLY A 157 -4.20 -5.19 -3.62
CA GLY A 157 -3.44 -6.31 -4.18
C GLY A 157 -3.65 -6.52 -5.68
N GLY A 158 -4.85 -6.25 -6.20
CA GLY A 158 -5.10 -6.31 -7.65
C GLY A 158 -4.24 -5.32 -8.43
N GLU A 159 -4.05 -4.12 -7.89
CA GLU A 159 -3.18 -3.09 -8.46
C GLU A 159 -1.72 -3.55 -8.51
N ALA A 160 -1.20 -4.03 -7.36
CA ALA A 160 0.17 -4.51 -7.30
C ALA A 160 0.42 -5.69 -8.24
N ALA A 161 -0.53 -6.63 -8.32
CA ALA A 161 -0.41 -7.80 -9.19
C ALA A 161 -0.36 -7.43 -10.68
N ILE A 162 -1.23 -6.51 -11.13
CA ILE A 162 -1.27 -6.15 -12.55
C ILE A 162 -0.10 -5.27 -12.97
N ILE A 163 0.38 -4.37 -12.09
CA ILE A 163 1.58 -3.58 -12.34
C ILE A 163 2.81 -4.48 -12.44
N ALA A 164 2.98 -5.41 -11.50
CA ALA A 164 4.10 -6.36 -11.52
C ALA A 164 4.09 -7.24 -12.78
N ALA A 165 2.89 -7.64 -13.25
CA ALA A 165 2.73 -8.46 -14.45
C ALA A 165 2.87 -7.68 -15.77
N GLY A 166 3.03 -6.36 -15.75
CA GLY A 166 3.20 -5.53 -16.94
C GLY A 166 1.89 -5.07 -17.59
N GLY A 167 0.74 -5.27 -16.94
CA GLY A 167 -0.55 -4.80 -17.47
C GLY A 167 -0.79 -3.30 -17.28
N SER A 168 -0.02 -2.65 -16.41
CA SER A 168 -0.04 -1.20 -16.21
C SER A 168 1.34 -0.73 -15.72
N PRO A 169 1.87 0.41 -16.18
CA PRO A 169 3.12 0.97 -15.65
C PRO A 169 2.94 1.66 -14.31
N LEU A 170 1.76 2.22 -14.07
CA LEU A 170 1.42 3.10 -12.95
C LEU A 170 -0.03 2.86 -12.52
N GLY A 171 -0.32 3.02 -11.23
CA GLY A 171 -1.67 2.94 -10.70
C GLY A 171 -1.88 3.71 -9.41
N LEU A 172 -3.15 3.75 -8.97
CA LEU A 172 -3.58 4.47 -7.76
C LEU A 172 -4.18 3.51 -6.74
N GLY A 173 -3.63 3.52 -5.54
CA GLY A 173 -4.10 2.77 -4.38
C GLY A 173 -4.47 3.65 -3.19
N ALA A 174 -4.82 3.03 -2.06
CA ALA A 174 -5.05 3.72 -0.79
C ALA A 174 -4.56 2.85 0.37
N ASP A 175 -4.06 3.48 1.45
CA ASP A 175 -3.39 2.82 2.57
C ASP A 175 -3.83 3.40 3.90
N VAL A 176 -4.46 2.58 4.75
CA VAL A 176 -4.84 2.91 6.13
C VAL A 176 -4.06 2.08 7.16
N GLY A 177 -3.50 0.93 6.74
CA GLY A 177 -2.77 0.01 7.60
C GLY A 177 -1.72 -0.82 6.86
N GLY A 178 -1.17 -0.31 5.73
CA GLY A 178 -0.19 -1.01 4.91
C GLY A 178 -0.65 -1.31 3.48
N SER A 179 -1.88 -0.93 3.12
CA SER A 179 -2.56 -1.41 1.90
C SER A 179 -2.00 -0.94 0.55
N ILE A 180 -1.00 -0.07 0.50
CA ILE A 180 -0.14 0.21 -0.67
C ILE A 180 1.19 -0.54 -0.49
N ARG A 181 1.78 -0.42 0.68
CA ARG A 181 3.16 -0.81 0.98
C ARG A 181 3.36 -2.32 1.00
N GLU A 182 2.43 -3.06 1.60
CA GLU A 182 2.51 -4.52 1.67
C GLU A 182 2.29 -5.19 0.32
N PRO A 183 1.26 -4.82 -0.48
CA PRO A 183 1.15 -5.33 -1.84
C PRO A 183 2.37 -4.98 -2.71
N SER A 184 2.95 -3.79 -2.55
CA SER A 184 4.19 -3.43 -3.25
C SER A 184 5.34 -4.35 -2.89
N HIS A 185 5.51 -4.64 -1.59
CA HIS A 185 6.50 -5.60 -1.09
C HIS A 185 6.26 -7.02 -1.63
N PHE A 186 5.00 -7.52 -1.58
CA PHE A 186 4.67 -8.88 -1.99
C PHE A 186 4.75 -9.13 -3.49
N CYS A 187 4.58 -8.08 -4.29
CA CYS A 187 4.61 -8.17 -5.75
C CYS A 187 5.92 -7.64 -6.37
N GLY A 188 6.86 -7.10 -5.57
CA GLY A 188 8.14 -6.63 -6.08
C GLY A 188 8.02 -5.36 -6.93
N ILE A 189 7.17 -4.42 -6.52
CA ILE A 189 7.01 -3.10 -7.12
C ILE A 189 7.25 -2.00 -6.10
N ASN A 190 7.14 -0.74 -6.51
CA ASN A 190 7.28 0.42 -5.64
C ASN A 190 5.91 1.02 -5.31
N GLY A 191 5.75 1.56 -4.10
CA GLY A 191 4.53 2.23 -3.69
C GLY A 191 4.81 3.33 -2.68
N LEU A 192 4.02 4.41 -2.74
CA LEU A 192 4.12 5.53 -1.81
C LEU A 192 2.78 5.77 -1.12
N ARG A 193 2.80 5.79 0.21
CA ARG A 193 1.75 6.37 1.04
C ARG A 193 2.20 7.77 1.46
N PRO A 194 1.63 8.85 0.91
CA PRO A 194 1.97 10.22 1.31
C PRO A 194 1.54 10.55 2.75
N THR A 195 1.95 11.71 3.22
CA THR A 195 1.43 12.31 4.48
C THR A 195 -0.10 12.44 4.40
N PRO A 196 -0.86 12.04 5.43
CA PRO A 196 -2.30 12.29 5.49
C PRO A 196 -2.64 13.77 5.25
N GLY A 197 -3.56 14.01 4.32
CA GLY A 197 -3.89 15.36 3.86
C GLY A 197 -2.99 15.89 2.72
N ARG A 198 -2.00 15.12 2.23
CA ARG A 198 -1.29 15.49 1.00
C ARG A 198 -2.17 15.37 -0.23
N LEU A 199 -3.02 14.38 -0.25
CA LEU A 199 -4.03 14.13 -1.29
C LEU A 199 -5.41 14.01 -0.62
N THR A 200 -6.43 14.49 -1.31
CA THR A 200 -7.82 14.35 -0.86
C THR A 200 -8.25 12.88 -0.76
N ASN A 201 -9.19 12.59 0.13
CA ASN A 201 -9.87 11.29 0.25
C ASN A 201 -11.29 11.29 -0.34
N LEU A 202 -11.68 12.34 -1.07
CA LEU A 202 -13.03 12.47 -1.65
C LEU A 202 -13.27 11.58 -2.89
N ASP A 203 -12.27 10.79 -3.28
CA ASP A 203 -12.35 9.86 -4.42
C ASP A 203 -13.02 8.52 -4.10
N VAL A 204 -13.52 8.33 -2.88
CA VAL A 204 -14.16 7.08 -2.46
C VAL A 204 -15.61 7.36 -2.03
N PRO A 205 -16.54 6.40 -2.21
CA PRO A 205 -17.91 6.55 -1.76
C PRO A 205 -18.00 6.84 -0.25
N HIS A 206 -18.86 7.79 0.12
CA HIS A 206 -19.12 8.12 1.52
C HIS A 206 -19.91 7.01 2.23
N GLY A 207 -19.79 6.95 3.56
CA GLY A 207 -20.63 6.09 4.41
C GLY A 207 -20.13 4.67 4.63
N PHE A 208 -19.05 4.24 3.98
CA PHE A 208 -18.49 2.90 4.20
C PHE A 208 -17.72 2.79 5.53
N PHE A 209 -17.10 3.86 5.98
CA PHE A 209 -16.41 3.92 7.28
C PHE A 209 -16.92 5.10 8.10
N SER A 210 -16.79 4.99 9.42
CA SER A 210 -17.00 6.13 10.30
C SER A 210 -15.90 7.17 10.05
N GLU A 211 -16.25 8.40 9.71
CA GLU A 211 -15.28 9.48 9.49
C GLU A 211 -14.41 9.71 10.73
N GLY A 212 -15.00 9.65 11.93
CA GLY A 212 -14.24 9.76 13.18
C GLY A 212 -13.16 8.68 13.37
N LEU A 213 -13.31 7.50 12.74
CA LEU A 213 -12.26 6.49 12.71
C LEU A 213 -11.10 6.95 11.83
N LEU A 214 -11.40 7.49 10.64
CA LEU A 214 -10.40 7.97 9.69
C LEU A 214 -9.66 9.22 10.20
N GLU A 215 -10.29 10.04 11.03
CA GLU A 215 -9.62 11.13 11.77
C GLU A 215 -8.57 10.59 12.77
N GLY A 216 -8.85 9.46 13.37
CA GLY A 216 -7.92 8.79 14.29
C GLY A 216 -6.74 8.14 13.59
N VAL A 217 -6.99 7.37 12.52
CA VAL A 217 -5.98 6.72 11.67
C VAL A 217 -6.38 6.92 10.22
N ALA A 218 -5.78 7.91 9.57
CA ALA A 218 -6.17 8.35 8.25
C ALA A 218 -5.83 7.31 7.16
N SER A 219 -6.81 7.02 6.31
CA SER A 219 -6.55 6.46 4.98
C SER A 219 -5.88 7.52 4.11
N GLN A 220 -4.97 7.12 3.23
CA GLN A 220 -4.32 8.04 2.31
C GLN A 220 -4.18 7.39 0.93
N PRO A 221 -4.73 8.02 -0.14
CA PRO A 221 -4.42 7.63 -1.51
C PRO A 221 -2.95 7.81 -1.84
N GLY A 222 -2.44 6.98 -2.76
CA GLY A 222 -1.07 7.10 -3.21
C GLY A 222 -0.75 6.24 -4.43
N PRO A 223 0.31 6.59 -5.20
CA PRO A 223 0.70 5.89 -6.41
C PRO A 223 1.45 4.58 -6.12
N MET A 224 1.34 3.67 -7.07
CA MET A 224 2.09 2.40 -7.16
C MET A 224 2.65 2.25 -8.58
N ALA A 225 3.91 1.83 -8.73
CA ALA A 225 4.56 1.73 -10.05
C ALA A 225 5.74 0.75 -10.03
N ARG A 226 6.22 0.35 -11.22
CA ARG A 226 7.48 -0.40 -11.36
C ARG A 226 8.73 0.46 -11.21
N SER A 227 8.60 1.79 -11.26
CA SER A 227 9.72 2.73 -11.13
C SER A 227 9.41 3.83 -10.11
N VAL A 228 10.40 4.20 -9.30
CA VAL A 228 10.28 5.32 -8.36
C VAL A 228 10.12 6.66 -9.09
N THR A 229 10.69 6.80 -10.29
CA THR A 229 10.49 7.99 -11.13
C THR A 229 9.03 8.16 -11.53
N ASP A 230 8.29 7.06 -11.76
CA ASP A 230 6.86 7.11 -12.05
C ASP A 230 6.02 7.47 -10.83
N LEU A 231 6.44 7.08 -9.61
CA LEU A 231 5.81 7.57 -8.37
C LEU A 231 5.96 9.08 -8.24
N THR A 232 7.14 9.62 -8.54
CA THR A 232 7.40 11.07 -8.57
C THR A 232 6.55 11.77 -9.61
N LEU A 233 6.48 11.22 -10.82
CA LEU A 233 5.66 11.74 -11.93
C LEU A 233 4.17 11.78 -11.54
N ALA A 234 3.66 10.72 -10.94
CA ALA A 234 2.29 10.66 -10.45
C ALA A 234 2.03 11.70 -9.34
N MET A 235 2.95 11.84 -8.40
CA MET A 235 2.82 12.84 -7.33
C MET A 235 2.86 14.27 -7.84
N ASN A 236 3.64 14.58 -8.87
CA ASN A 236 3.64 15.89 -9.53
C ASN A 236 2.24 16.26 -10.08
N VAL A 237 1.47 15.27 -10.53
CA VAL A 237 0.08 15.45 -10.99
C VAL A 237 -0.89 15.50 -9.80
N LEU A 238 -0.82 14.51 -8.91
CA LEU A 238 -1.79 14.33 -7.82
C LEU A 238 -1.69 15.41 -6.76
N ALA A 239 -0.46 15.79 -6.36
CA ALA A 239 -0.21 16.79 -5.32
C ALA A 239 -0.12 18.23 -5.86
N ALA A 240 -0.46 18.46 -7.12
CA ALA A 240 -0.53 19.80 -7.69
C ALA A 240 -1.49 20.69 -6.87
N PRO A 241 -1.26 22.01 -6.76
CA PRO A 241 -2.08 22.94 -5.99
C PRO A 241 -3.57 22.92 -6.34
N GLY A 242 -4.43 23.44 -5.46
CA GLY A 242 -5.85 23.65 -5.69
C GLY A 242 -6.78 22.61 -5.05
N GLN A 243 -6.24 21.60 -4.33
CA GLN A 243 -7.09 20.65 -3.59
C GLN A 243 -7.75 21.31 -2.37
N GLU A 244 -7.05 22.23 -1.74
CA GLU A 244 -7.53 23.03 -0.59
C GLU A 244 -8.77 23.87 -0.90
N ALA A 245 -9.06 24.11 -2.17
CA ALA A 245 -10.25 24.87 -2.59
C ALA A 245 -11.55 24.07 -2.47
N PHE A 246 -11.49 22.73 -2.44
CA PHE A 246 -12.67 21.87 -2.35
C PHE A 246 -12.59 20.84 -1.20
N ASP A 247 -11.43 20.62 -0.61
CA ASP A 247 -11.24 19.71 0.52
C ASP A 247 -10.51 20.42 1.67
N PRO A 248 -11.21 20.79 2.76
CA PRO A 248 -10.60 21.46 3.91
C PRO A 248 -9.61 20.58 4.68
N ALA A 249 -9.60 19.27 4.45
CA ALA A 249 -8.63 18.34 5.05
C ALA A 249 -7.26 18.38 4.36
N VAL A 250 -7.15 19.05 3.21
CA VAL A 250 -5.90 19.19 2.45
C VAL A 250 -5.32 20.60 2.66
N PRO A 251 -4.29 20.78 3.49
CA PRO A 251 -3.64 22.07 3.66
C PRO A 251 -2.85 22.47 2.40
N PRO A 252 -2.65 23.78 2.13
CA PRO A 252 -1.91 24.28 0.96
C PRO A 252 -0.40 24.10 1.13
N MET A 253 0.03 22.86 1.31
CA MET A 253 1.45 22.50 1.46
C MET A 253 2.13 22.35 0.10
N PRO A 254 3.22 23.08 -0.16
CA PRO A 254 3.94 22.99 -1.43
C PRO A 254 4.50 21.57 -1.64
N TRP A 255 4.45 21.10 -2.87
CA TRP A 255 5.18 19.92 -3.30
C TRP A 255 6.66 20.27 -3.47
N ARG A 256 7.56 19.41 -2.97
CA ARG A 256 9.01 19.55 -3.09
C ARG A 256 9.54 18.51 -4.06
N ASP A 257 10.46 18.92 -4.94
CA ASP A 257 11.06 17.98 -5.90
C ASP A 257 12.06 17.06 -5.19
N PRO A 258 11.91 15.72 -5.31
CA PRO A 258 12.92 14.78 -4.83
C PRO A 258 14.33 15.00 -5.42
N ALA A 259 14.44 15.60 -6.60
CA ALA A 259 15.73 15.91 -7.23
C ALA A 259 16.57 16.93 -6.44
N ASP A 260 15.93 17.75 -5.60
CA ASP A 260 16.62 18.72 -4.74
C ASP A 260 17.29 18.07 -3.51
N ILE A 261 17.06 16.78 -3.27
CA ILE A 261 17.60 16.06 -2.11
C ILE A 261 18.96 15.46 -2.44
N PHE A 262 19.97 15.91 -1.72
CA PHE A 262 21.32 15.34 -1.83
C PHE A 262 21.48 14.17 -0.84
N VAL A 263 21.15 12.96 -1.28
CA VAL A 263 21.16 11.71 -0.48
C VAL A 263 22.46 11.48 0.29
N PRO A 264 23.67 11.76 -0.24
CA PRO A 264 24.93 11.59 0.49
C PRO A 264 25.07 12.38 1.80
N ARG A 265 24.26 13.43 2.01
CA ARG A 265 24.26 14.22 3.27
C ARG A 265 23.24 13.77 4.29
N LEU A 266 22.36 12.83 3.94
CA LEU A 266 21.31 12.39 4.83
C LEU A 266 21.86 11.56 5.99
N ARG A 267 21.21 11.71 7.15
CA ARG A 267 21.38 10.85 8.30
C ARG A 267 20.20 9.88 8.38
N VAL A 268 20.49 8.60 8.26
CA VAL A 268 19.51 7.52 8.09
C VAL A 268 19.45 6.69 9.36
N ALA A 269 18.28 6.59 9.98
CA ALA A 269 17.99 5.60 11.01
C ALA A 269 17.68 4.26 10.33
N MET A 270 18.26 3.16 10.79
CA MET A 270 18.02 1.83 10.25
C MET A 270 17.65 0.86 11.37
N TYR A 271 16.60 0.07 11.16
CA TYR A 271 16.30 -1.09 12.01
C TYR A 271 15.78 -2.27 11.20
N THR A 272 16.12 -3.49 11.62
CA THR A 272 15.70 -4.75 11.01
C THR A 272 14.70 -5.51 11.86
N ASP A 273 14.50 -5.08 13.11
CA ASP A 273 13.54 -5.63 14.06
C ASP A 273 12.84 -4.49 14.80
N ASP A 274 11.53 -4.54 14.89
CA ASP A 274 10.71 -3.53 15.58
C ASP A 274 10.48 -3.87 17.08
N GLY A 275 11.03 -4.98 17.56
CA GLY A 275 10.86 -5.49 18.92
C GLY A 275 9.46 -6.07 19.19
N TYR A 276 8.59 -6.16 18.17
CA TYR A 276 7.23 -6.66 18.32
C TYR A 276 6.99 -7.94 17.51
N PHE A 277 7.24 -7.91 16.19
CA PHE A 277 7.10 -9.08 15.32
C PHE A 277 8.38 -9.25 14.48
N PRO A 278 9.23 -10.27 14.73
CA PRO A 278 10.48 -10.44 14.01
C PRO A 278 10.25 -10.62 12.50
N ALA A 279 10.96 -9.85 11.71
CA ALA A 279 10.94 -9.99 10.26
C ALA A 279 11.73 -11.23 9.80
N SER A 280 11.34 -11.85 8.67
CA SER A 280 12.06 -12.99 8.10
C SER A 280 13.51 -12.65 7.71
N PRO A 281 14.42 -13.64 7.66
CA PRO A 281 15.84 -13.40 7.38
C PRO A 281 16.09 -12.61 6.10
N ALA A 282 15.39 -12.94 5.02
CA ALA A 282 15.52 -12.28 3.72
C ALA A 282 15.14 -10.78 3.78
N ILE A 283 14.08 -10.43 4.53
CA ILE A 283 13.65 -9.04 4.71
C ILE A 283 14.70 -8.26 5.52
N ARG A 284 15.19 -8.85 6.62
CA ARG A 284 16.26 -8.23 7.43
C ARG A 284 17.54 -8.02 6.62
N ARG A 285 17.90 -8.97 5.74
CA ARG A 285 19.04 -8.83 4.81
C ARG A 285 18.82 -7.66 3.85
N ALA A 286 17.66 -7.58 3.19
CA ALA A 286 17.37 -6.50 2.25
C ALA A 286 17.51 -5.10 2.89
N VAL A 287 17.08 -4.94 4.14
CA VAL A 287 17.25 -3.67 4.88
C VAL A 287 18.73 -3.39 5.17
N ARG A 288 19.54 -4.40 5.54
CA ARG A 288 21.00 -4.21 5.75
C ARG A 288 21.69 -3.83 4.44
N GLU A 289 21.39 -4.53 3.34
CA GLU A 289 21.92 -4.23 2.00
C GLU A 289 21.56 -2.79 1.58
N ALA A 290 20.32 -2.33 1.85
CA ALA A 290 19.92 -0.94 1.65
C ALA A 290 20.76 0.05 2.49
N GLY A 291 21.01 -0.28 3.75
CA GLY A 291 21.89 0.52 4.61
C GLY A 291 23.33 0.61 4.08
N GLU A 292 23.87 -0.49 3.58
CA GLU A 292 25.20 -0.55 2.96
C GLU A 292 25.25 0.27 1.67
N ALA A 293 24.22 0.17 0.83
CA ALA A 293 24.12 0.97 -0.39
C ALA A 293 24.11 2.48 -0.09
N LEU A 294 23.34 2.91 0.91
CA LEU A 294 23.29 4.32 1.30
C LEU A 294 24.63 4.80 1.90
N ARG A 295 25.33 3.96 2.69
CA ARG A 295 26.70 4.27 3.17
C ARG A 295 27.68 4.42 2.02
N ALA A 296 27.60 3.55 1.03
CA ALA A 296 28.46 3.62 -0.17
C ALA A 296 28.22 4.91 -0.96
N LEU A 297 27.02 5.49 -0.92
CA LEU A 297 26.70 6.80 -1.49
C LEU A 297 27.17 7.98 -0.63
N GLY A 298 27.60 7.74 0.62
CA GLY A 298 28.08 8.77 1.55
C GLY A 298 27.11 9.13 2.68
N ALA A 299 25.90 8.56 2.72
CA ALA A 299 24.94 8.82 3.79
C ALA A 299 25.40 8.24 5.13
N GLN A 300 25.02 8.87 6.24
CA GLN A 300 25.30 8.37 7.59
C GLN A 300 24.20 7.43 8.05
N VAL A 301 24.40 6.13 7.91
CA VAL A 301 23.42 5.12 8.35
C VAL A 301 23.77 4.62 9.77
N VAL A 302 22.83 4.81 10.70
CA VAL A 302 22.95 4.47 12.12
C VAL A 302 21.89 3.44 12.48
N GLU A 303 22.28 2.36 13.15
CA GLU A 303 21.31 1.44 13.75
C GLU A 303 20.52 2.15 14.84
N TRP A 304 19.20 1.95 14.82
CA TRP A 304 18.28 2.63 15.69
C TRP A 304 17.14 1.70 16.11
N THR A 305 16.55 1.95 17.25
CA THR A 305 15.38 1.19 17.74
C THR A 305 14.18 2.12 17.80
N PRO A 306 13.06 1.81 17.12
CA PRO A 306 11.85 2.63 17.19
C PRO A 306 11.25 2.58 18.60
N PRO A 307 10.71 3.69 19.12
CA PRO A 307 10.03 3.69 20.41
C PRO A 307 8.78 2.79 20.40
N ASP A 308 8.70 1.90 21.39
CA ASP A 308 7.50 1.11 21.80
C ASP A 308 6.44 0.85 20.71
N VAL A 309 6.74 -0.04 19.78
CA VAL A 309 5.85 -0.42 18.68
C VAL A 309 4.57 -1.09 19.19
N ALA A 310 4.62 -1.78 20.34
CA ALA A 310 3.45 -2.37 20.96
C ALA A 310 2.40 -1.30 21.34
N GLU A 311 2.84 -0.13 21.79
CA GLU A 311 1.94 1.00 22.04
C GLU A 311 1.32 1.53 20.74
N ALA A 312 2.09 1.64 19.66
CA ALA A 312 1.54 2.05 18.37
C ALA A 312 0.41 1.12 17.90
N LEU A 313 0.60 -0.21 18.04
CA LEU A 313 -0.43 -1.18 17.69
C LEU A 313 -1.65 -1.09 18.62
N ARG A 314 -1.44 -0.89 19.92
CA ARG A 314 -2.53 -0.64 20.87
C ARG A 314 -3.38 0.56 20.45
N LEU A 315 -2.72 1.63 20.03
CA LEU A 315 -3.39 2.84 19.56
C LEU A 315 -4.12 2.59 18.23
N PHE A 316 -3.47 1.90 17.28
CA PHE A 316 -4.09 1.54 16.01
C PHE A 316 -5.38 0.76 16.22
N PHE A 317 -5.31 -0.40 16.85
CA PHE A 317 -6.48 -1.26 17.07
C PHE A 317 -7.53 -0.61 17.97
N GLY A 318 -7.09 0.08 19.03
CA GLY A 318 -7.97 0.78 19.94
C GLY A 318 -8.81 1.87 19.25
N ILE A 319 -8.21 2.67 18.38
CA ILE A 319 -8.88 3.70 17.58
C ILE A 319 -9.75 3.04 16.51
N PHE A 320 -9.17 2.11 15.73
CA PHE A 320 -9.84 1.48 14.58
C PHE A 320 -11.10 0.71 14.96
N THR A 321 -11.22 0.24 16.19
CA THR A 321 -12.36 -0.55 16.65
C THR A 321 -13.21 0.13 17.71
N SER A 322 -13.00 1.43 17.99
CA SER A 322 -13.66 2.15 19.08
C SER A 322 -15.18 2.20 18.97
N ASP A 323 -15.75 2.17 17.76
CA ASP A 323 -17.18 2.12 17.49
C ASP A 323 -17.76 0.67 17.57
N GLY A 324 -16.96 -0.32 18.03
CA GLY A 324 -17.31 -1.74 17.98
C GLY A 324 -17.42 -2.28 16.56
N VAL A 325 -16.72 -1.66 15.60
CA VAL A 325 -16.79 -1.92 14.15
C VAL A 325 -18.22 -1.83 13.59
N SER A 326 -19.05 -0.98 14.18
CA SER A 326 -20.46 -0.81 13.83
C SER A 326 -20.64 -0.26 12.42
N GLY A 327 -19.77 0.67 11.99
CA GLY A 327 -19.73 1.20 10.63
C GLY A 327 -19.47 0.09 9.61
N LEU A 328 -18.44 -0.74 9.84
CA LEU A 328 -18.09 -1.88 8.99
C LEU A 328 -19.23 -2.90 8.91
N ARG A 329 -19.89 -3.21 10.04
CA ARG A 329 -21.04 -4.13 10.06
C ARG A 329 -22.22 -3.64 9.24
N ARG A 330 -22.54 -2.34 9.37
CA ARG A 330 -23.62 -1.72 8.56
C ARG A 330 -23.30 -1.77 7.09
N ALA A 331 -22.07 -1.45 6.71
CA ALA A 331 -21.63 -1.44 5.32
C ALA A 331 -21.63 -2.83 4.68
N VAL A 332 -21.23 -3.86 5.42
CA VAL A 332 -21.25 -5.25 4.92
C VAL A 332 -22.69 -5.80 4.80
N SER A 333 -23.62 -5.37 5.66
CA SER A 333 -25.01 -5.85 5.61
C SER A 333 -25.75 -5.36 4.35
N PRO A 334 -26.50 -6.20 3.61
CA PRO A 334 -26.95 -7.58 3.95
C PRO A 334 -26.00 -8.71 3.53
N ASP A 335 -24.82 -8.41 2.98
CA ASP A 335 -23.87 -9.43 2.54
C ASP A 335 -23.25 -10.18 3.73
N LYS A 336 -22.58 -11.29 3.43
CA LYS A 336 -21.79 -12.02 4.42
C LYS A 336 -20.38 -11.45 4.50
N PRO A 337 -19.82 -11.27 5.72
CA PRO A 337 -18.43 -10.92 5.87
C PRO A 337 -17.54 -12.07 5.40
N GLU A 338 -16.44 -11.71 4.74
CA GLU A 338 -15.36 -12.65 4.42
C GLU A 338 -14.74 -13.22 5.72
N LYS A 339 -14.17 -14.42 5.62
CA LYS A 339 -13.59 -15.12 6.79
C LYS A 339 -12.52 -14.29 7.48
N GLN A 340 -11.70 -13.57 6.70
CA GLN A 340 -10.61 -12.72 7.19
C GLN A 340 -11.11 -11.56 8.08
N ILE A 341 -12.35 -11.11 7.90
CA ILE A 341 -12.95 -10.07 8.75
C ILE A 341 -13.58 -10.67 10.01
N GLY A 342 -13.93 -11.95 9.98
CA GLY A 342 -14.64 -12.65 11.06
C GLY A 342 -14.05 -12.42 12.45
N PRO A 343 -12.74 -12.66 12.68
CA PRO A 343 -12.10 -12.46 13.98
C PRO A 343 -12.23 -11.02 14.50
N LEU A 344 -12.10 -10.02 13.61
CA LEU A 344 -12.26 -8.61 13.96
C LEU A 344 -13.70 -8.32 14.40
N LEU A 345 -14.69 -8.78 13.63
CA LEU A 345 -16.10 -8.58 13.93
C LEU A 345 -16.51 -9.27 15.25
N GLN A 346 -16.05 -10.48 15.50
CA GLN A 346 -16.34 -11.23 16.72
C GLN A 346 -15.63 -10.61 17.93
N GLY A 347 -14.33 -10.36 17.83
CA GLY A 347 -13.54 -9.80 18.90
C GLY A 347 -14.03 -8.43 19.35
N ALA A 348 -14.43 -7.58 18.40
CA ALA A 348 -14.94 -6.24 18.70
C ALA A 348 -16.28 -6.24 19.46
N THR A 349 -17.05 -7.34 19.46
CA THR A 349 -18.30 -7.46 20.24
C THR A 349 -18.10 -7.99 21.66
N LEU A 350 -16.90 -8.48 21.98
CA LEU A 350 -16.62 -8.99 23.31
C LEU A 350 -16.81 -7.87 24.35
N PRO A 351 -17.67 -8.07 25.39
CA PRO A 351 -17.87 -7.10 26.44
C PRO A 351 -16.55 -6.72 27.11
N SER A 352 -16.36 -5.42 27.37
CA SER A 352 -15.11 -4.91 27.95
C SER A 352 -14.71 -5.58 29.26
N LEU A 353 -15.69 -5.93 30.10
CA LEU A 353 -15.49 -6.63 31.38
C LEU A 353 -14.94 -8.05 31.21
N LEU A 354 -15.21 -8.72 30.08
CA LEU A 354 -14.75 -10.09 29.82
C LEU A 354 -13.38 -10.14 29.14
N ARG A 355 -12.93 -9.06 28.52
CA ARG A 355 -11.65 -9.01 27.77
C ARG A 355 -10.43 -9.42 28.61
N PRO A 356 -10.25 -8.93 29.85
CA PRO A 356 -9.11 -9.35 30.67
C PRO A 356 -9.10 -10.85 30.96
N LEU A 357 -10.28 -11.43 31.22
CA LEU A 357 -10.42 -12.86 31.50
C LEU A 357 -10.12 -13.70 30.24
N VAL A 358 -10.72 -13.34 29.11
CA VAL A 358 -10.48 -14.03 27.82
C VAL A 358 -9.01 -13.92 27.43
N SER A 359 -8.41 -12.75 27.56
CA SER A 359 -6.98 -12.53 27.31
C SER A 359 -6.08 -13.39 28.20
N ALA A 360 -6.37 -13.47 29.51
CA ALA A 360 -5.62 -14.30 30.43
C ALA A 360 -5.70 -15.80 30.08
N LEU A 361 -6.91 -16.29 29.72
CA LEU A 361 -7.10 -17.67 29.27
C LEU A 361 -6.36 -17.97 27.95
N MET A 362 -6.41 -17.05 26.98
CA MET A 362 -5.65 -17.18 25.73
C MET A 362 -4.14 -17.19 26.00
N GLY A 363 -3.65 -16.30 26.84
CA GLY A 363 -2.23 -16.23 27.20
C GLY A 363 -1.74 -17.51 27.87
N SER A 364 -2.52 -18.05 28.83
CA SER A 364 -2.19 -19.30 29.52
C SER A 364 -2.23 -20.53 28.60
N SER A 365 -3.02 -20.50 27.53
CA SER A 365 -3.06 -21.55 26.50
C SER A 365 -1.99 -21.41 25.42
N GLY A 366 -1.05 -20.43 25.54
CA GLY A 366 0.03 -20.19 24.60
C GLY A 366 -0.33 -19.26 23.42
N GLN A 367 -1.54 -18.68 23.41
CA GLN A 367 -1.98 -17.73 22.38
C GLN A 367 -1.62 -16.30 22.78
N VAL A 368 -0.34 -16.03 22.96
CA VAL A 368 0.16 -14.78 23.57
C VAL A 368 -0.15 -13.56 22.68
N ARG A 369 0.01 -13.67 21.36
CA ARG A 369 -0.25 -12.56 20.43
C ARG A 369 -1.73 -12.22 20.36
N LEU A 370 -2.59 -13.21 20.20
CA LEU A 370 -4.04 -13.01 20.19
C LEU A 370 -4.55 -12.42 21.51
N SER A 371 -3.98 -12.85 22.65
CA SER A 371 -4.34 -12.31 23.96
C SER A 371 -4.11 -10.79 24.07
N ARG A 372 -3.01 -10.30 23.48
CA ARG A 372 -2.71 -8.84 23.42
C ARG A 372 -3.74 -8.09 22.60
N ILE A 373 -4.14 -8.63 21.44
CA ILE A 373 -5.08 -7.98 20.54
C ILE A 373 -6.48 -7.91 21.13
N VAL A 374 -6.97 -8.99 21.77
CA VAL A 374 -8.29 -9.01 22.42
C VAL A 374 -8.45 -7.90 23.46
N GLN A 375 -7.38 -7.51 24.16
CA GLN A 375 -7.43 -6.37 25.09
C GLN A 375 -7.58 -5.01 24.37
N GLN A 376 -7.12 -4.92 23.14
CA GLN A 376 -7.01 -3.66 22.41
C GLN A 376 -8.26 -3.33 21.59
N ILE A 377 -8.99 -4.35 21.08
CA ILE A 377 -10.13 -4.20 20.19
C ILE A 377 -11.46 -4.03 20.93
N GLY A 378 -12.42 -3.37 20.29
CA GLY A 378 -13.84 -3.34 20.63
C GLY A 378 -14.37 -1.99 21.11
N MET A 379 -15.70 -1.95 21.23
CA MET A 379 -16.44 -0.74 21.58
C MET A 379 -15.94 -0.06 22.86
N ARG A 380 -15.85 1.27 22.80
CA ARG A 380 -15.38 2.12 23.89
C ARG A 380 -16.31 3.32 24.07
N PRO A 381 -16.46 3.85 25.29
CA PRO A 381 -17.07 5.17 25.51
C PRO A 381 -16.29 6.27 24.77
N VAL A 382 -16.98 7.35 24.38
CA VAL A 382 -16.36 8.46 23.64
C VAL A 382 -15.18 9.08 24.39
N GLU A 383 -15.23 9.16 25.72
CA GLU A 383 -14.12 9.62 26.54
C GLU A 383 -12.86 8.76 26.37
N SER A 384 -13.02 7.43 26.30
CA SER A 384 -11.91 6.51 26.05
C SER A 384 -11.35 6.67 24.63
N TYR A 385 -12.18 6.95 23.64
CA TYR A 385 -11.73 7.27 22.29
C TYR A 385 -10.92 8.58 22.27
N TRP A 386 -11.38 9.63 22.91
CA TRP A 386 -10.63 10.88 23.02
C TRP A 386 -9.27 10.67 23.70
N LYS A 387 -9.23 9.86 24.74
CA LYS A 387 -7.97 9.49 25.40
C LYS A 387 -7.01 8.74 24.46
N LEU A 388 -7.50 7.83 23.63
CA LEU A 388 -6.69 7.15 22.63
C LEU A 388 -6.11 8.12 21.59
N VAL A 389 -6.89 9.10 21.15
CA VAL A 389 -6.43 10.15 20.22
C VAL A 389 -5.37 11.04 20.87
N GLU A 390 -5.55 11.40 22.16
CA GLU A 390 -4.55 12.14 22.94
C GLU A 390 -3.25 11.32 23.10
N ASP A 391 -3.36 10.06 23.50
CA ASP A 391 -2.22 9.12 23.64
C ASP A 391 -1.47 8.96 22.31
N ARG A 392 -2.21 8.86 21.17
CA ARG A 392 -1.60 8.84 19.84
C ARG A 392 -0.77 10.11 19.58
N ASN A 393 -1.29 11.28 19.94
CA ASN A 393 -0.56 12.52 19.74
C ASN A 393 0.66 12.63 20.66
N ILE A 394 0.59 12.08 21.87
CA ILE A 394 1.74 11.96 22.78
C ILE A 394 2.77 11.02 22.18
N TYR A 395 2.34 9.86 21.67
CA TYR A 395 3.22 8.89 21.02
C TYR A 395 3.93 9.49 19.80
N ARG A 396 3.21 10.21 18.94
CA ARG A 396 3.78 10.93 17.78
C ARG A 396 4.88 11.90 18.19
N ARG A 397 4.63 12.72 19.22
CA ARG A 397 5.65 13.66 19.73
C ARG A 397 6.87 12.95 20.29
N ARG A 398 6.68 11.84 21.03
CA ARG A 398 7.78 11.01 21.55
C ARG A 398 8.62 10.41 20.43
N PHE A 399 7.97 9.90 19.38
CA PHE A 399 8.66 9.33 18.23
C PHE A 399 9.48 10.40 17.48
N LEU A 400 8.88 11.56 17.21
CA LEU A 400 9.58 12.69 16.58
C LEU A 400 10.76 13.19 17.42
N ALA A 401 10.62 13.25 18.74
CA ALA A 401 11.71 13.61 19.64
C ALA A 401 12.85 12.57 19.59
N ALA A 402 12.55 11.29 19.48
CA ALA A 402 13.55 10.24 19.30
C ALA A 402 14.29 10.33 17.96
N LEU A 403 13.58 10.69 16.87
CA LEU A 403 14.23 10.98 15.58
C LEU A 403 15.12 12.21 15.66
N ALA A 404 14.64 13.28 16.28
CA ALA A 404 15.40 14.53 16.45
C ALA A 404 16.63 14.38 17.33
N ALA A 405 16.60 13.51 18.34
CA ALA A 405 17.75 13.21 19.18
C ALA A 405 18.91 12.54 18.41
N GLY A 406 18.59 11.74 17.38
CA GLY A 406 19.56 11.16 16.45
C GLY A 406 19.84 12.01 15.22
N PRO A 407 19.39 13.25 15.12
CA PRO A 407 19.05 14.09 13.99
C PRO A 407 18.87 13.34 12.66
N PHE A 408 17.92 12.41 12.65
CA PHE A 408 17.64 11.58 11.49
C PHE A 408 16.70 12.29 10.50
N ASP A 409 17.07 12.26 9.22
CA ASP A 409 16.28 12.78 8.11
C ASP A 409 15.27 11.75 7.59
N VAL A 410 15.62 10.48 7.70
CA VAL A 410 14.89 9.36 7.11
C VAL A 410 15.11 8.08 7.90
N VAL A 411 14.14 7.16 7.84
CA VAL A 411 14.20 5.82 8.43
C VAL A 411 14.11 4.79 7.32
N ILE A 412 14.94 3.73 7.37
CA ILE A 412 14.79 2.53 6.55
C ILE A 412 14.53 1.32 7.44
N CYS A 413 13.58 0.47 7.06
CA CYS A 413 13.16 -0.67 7.86
C CYS A 413 12.41 -1.73 7.03
N PRO A 414 12.04 -2.89 7.58
CA PRO A 414 11.14 -3.83 6.94
C PRO A 414 9.79 -3.20 6.58
N PRO A 415 9.20 -3.53 5.41
CA PRO A 415 7.81 -3.12 5.09
C PRO A 415 6.78 -3.84 5.95
N THR A 416 7.04 -5.10 6.23
CA THR A 416 6.27 -6.02 7.05
C THR A 416 7.19 -7.15 7.55
N SER A 417 6.69 -8.03 8.40
CA SER A 417 7.53 -9.12 8.96
C SER A 417 7.66 -10.34 8.05
N LEU A 418 6.74 -10.54 7.11
CA LEU A 418 6.63 -11.77 6.32
C LEU A 418 6.74 -11.51 4.81
N PRO A 419 7.22 -12.49 4.02
CA PRO A 419 7.06 -12.49 2.57
C PRO A 419 5.59 -12.66 2.19
N ALA A 420 5.28 -12.65 0.87
CA ALA A 420 3.91 -12.79 0.39
C ALA A 420 3.16 -13.97 1.05
N LEU A 421 1.99 -13.67 1.59
CA LEU A 421 1.19 -14.57 2.41
C LEU A 421 0.57 -15.72 1.61
N LEU A 422 0.30 -16.83 2.27
CA LEU A 422 -0.59 -17.87 1.74
C LEU A 422 -2.03 -17.33 1.71
N HIS A 423 -2.81 -17.73 0.70
CA HIS A 423 -4.22 -17.35 0.64
C HIS A 423 -4.98 -17.78 1.91
N GLY A 424 -5.76 -16.88 2.49
CA GLY A 424 -6.54 -17.11 3.70
C GLY A 424 -5.75 -17.00 5.02
N SER A 425 -4.43 -16.82 4.98
CA SER A 425 -3.63 -16.80 6.20
C SER A 425 -3.78 -15.52 7.03
N THR A 426 -4.29 -14.42 6.46
CA THR A 426 -4.51 -13.16 7.20
C THR A 426 -5.50 -13.31 8.35
N GLU A 427 -6.43 -14.26 8.26
CA GLU A 427 -7.33 -14.61 9.38
C GLU A 427 -6.56 -14.99 10.66
N HIS A 428 -5.35 -15.54 10.50
CA HIS A 428 -4.50 -16.07 11.56
C HIS A 428 -3.28 -15.22 11.89
N LEU A 429 -3.11 -14.09 11.20
CA LEU A 429 -1.94 -13.19 11.30
C LEU A 429 -2.40 -11.74 11.56
N PRO A 430 -2.95 -11.43 12.74
CA PRO A 430 -3.59 -10.14 12.97
C PRO A 430 -2.62 -8.97 13.16
N ASP A 431 -1.33 -9.22 13.40
CA ASP A 431 -0.34 -8.22 13.81
C ASP A 431 1.05 -8.34 13.13
N PHE A 432 1.13 -9.16 12.07
CA PHE A 432 2.37 -9.37 11.31
C PHE A 432 2.86 -8.09 10.59
N ASP A 433 1.96 -7.14 10.40
CA ASP A 433 2.13 -5.88 9.67
C ASP A 433 2.45 -4.69 10.60
N SER A 434 3.03 -4.97 11.77
CA SER A 434 3.43 -3.97 12.79
C SER A 434 4.28 -2.84 12.21
N TYR A 435 5.23 -3.15 11.35
CA TYR A 435 6.09 -2.19 10.65
C TYR A 435 5.31 -1.18 9.81
N ALA A 436 4.28 -1.64 9.10
CA ALA A 436 3.44 -0.78 8.29
C ALA A 436 2.51 0.07 9.16
N ARG A 437 1.81 -0.53 10.13
CA ARG A 437 0.86 0.16 11.01
C ARG A 437 1.49 1.23 11.89
N LEU A 438 2.74 1.04 12.31
CA LEU A 438 3.50 2.05 13.03
C LEU A 438 3.43 3.41 12.32
N TYR A 439 3.74 3.44 11.02
CA TYR A 439 3.76 4.68 10.24
C TYR A 439 2.36 5.21 9.90
N ASN A 440 1.32 4.36 9.92
CA ASN A 440 -0.06 4.83 9.85
C ASN A 440 -0.46 5.60 11.12
N VAL A 441 -0.11 5.09 12.30
CA VAL A 441 -0.32 5.78 13.59
C VAL A 441 0.45 7.10 13.63
N LEU A 442 1.68 7.10 13.17
CA LEU A 442 2.53 8.30 13.12
C LEU A 442 2.03 9.31 12.09
N GLY A 443 1.39 8.87 11.00
CA GLY A 443 1.00 9.74 9.88
C GLY A 443 2.19 10.21 9.05
N MET A 444 3.33 9.56 9.11
CA MET A 444 4.52 9.91 8.33
C MET A 444 4.40 9.41 6.88
N PRO A 445 4.90 10.17 5.88
CA PRO A 445 4.99 9.67 4.51
C PRO A 445 5.93 8.47 4.48
N THR A 446 5.51 7.43 3.77
CA THR A 446 6.22 6.15 3.78
C THR A 446 6.07 5.45 2.44
N GLY A 447 7.20 5.03 1.86
CA GLY A 447 7.21 4.26 0.63
C GLY A 447 7.85 2.89 0.82
N VAL A 448 7.61 2.00 -0.14
CA VAL A 448 8.31 0.72 -0.28
C VAL A 448 8.98 0.69 -1.64
N VAL A 449 10.27 0.37 -1.64
CA VAL A 449 11.05 0.12 -2.84
C VAL A 449 11.32 -1.38 -2.98
N ALA A 450 11.13 -1.93 -4.18
CA ALA A 450 11.49 -3.30 -4.52
C ALA A 450 13.02 -3.46 -4.37
N ALA A 451 13.46 -4.53 -3.70
CA ALA A 451 14.88 -4.70 -3.39
C ALA A 451 15.46 -6.00 -3.94
N SER A 452 14.97 -7.13 -3.50
CA SER A 452 15.59 -8.43 -3.73
C SER A 452 14.53 -9.52 -3.75
N ARG A 453 14.96 -10.77 -3.75
CA ARG A 453 14.11 -11.96 -3.56
C ARG A 453 14.60 -12.78 -2.37
N VAL A 454 13.71 -13.57 -1.77
CA VAL A 454 14.08 -14.56 -0.76
C VAL A 454 15.05 -15.57 -1.43
N ARG A 455 16.26 -15.68 -0.91
CA ARG A 455 17.26 -16.66 -1.39
C ARG A 455 16.98 -18.05 -0.80
N PRO A 456 17.33 -19.14 -1.48
CA PRO A 456 17.24 -20.48 -0.88
C PRO A 456 18.02 -20.55 0.45
N GLY A 457 17.35 -21.07 1.50
CA GLY A 457 17.90 -21.16 2.86
C GLY A 457 17.69 -19.93 3.73
N GLU A 458 17.06 -18.85 3.20
CA GLU A 458 16.73 -17.64 3.97
C GLU A 458 15.24 -17.54 4.29
N GLU A 459 14.48 -18.59 4.07
CA GLU A 459 13.02 -18.54 4.21
C GLU A 459 12.59 -18.24 5.64
N SER A 460 13.16 -18.94 6.62
CA SER A 460 12.77 -18.81 8.02
C SER A 460 13.91 -19.13 8.99
N ASP A 461 13.98 -18.41 10.09
CA ASP A 461 14.77 -18.76 11.27
C ASP A 461 13.92 -18.76 12.55
N ARG A 462 12.57 -18.86 12.39
CA ARG A 462 11.66 -18.89 13.52
C ARG A 462 11.85 -20.15 14.34
N PRO A 463 11.92 -20.03 15.67
CA PRO A 463 11.92 -21.20 16.56
C PRO A 463 10.54 -21.86 16.55
N ASP A 464 10.50 -23.13 16.92
CA ASP A 464 9.25 -23.82 17.19
C ASP A 464 8.43 -23.08 18.26
N SER A 465 7.13 -22.90 18.00
CA SER A 465 6.26 -22.15 18.89
C SER A 465 4.93 -22.85 19.12
N LYS A 466 4.37 -22.69 20.33
CA LYS A 466 2.99 -23.08 20.65
C LYS A 466 1.98 -22.02 20.26
N ASP A 467 2.41 -20.77 20.01
CA ASP A 467 1.54 -19.69 19.58
C ASP A 467 1.07 -19.94 18.13
N PRO A 468 -0.24 -19.97 17.87
CA PRO A 468 -0.78 -20.26 16.53
C PRO A 468 -0.38 -19.18 15.50
N VAL A 469 -0.17 -17.93 15.91
CA VAL A 469 0.28 -16.85 15.02
C VAL A 469 1.72 -17.11 14.58
N GLU A 470 2.62 -17.47 15.49
CA GLU A 470 4.01 -17.82 15.16
C GLU A 470 4.10 -19.06 14.27
N ARG A 471 3.26 -20.06 14.51
CA ARG A 471 3.20 -21.25 13.63
C ARG A 471 2.72 -20.91 12.22
N MET A 472 1.71 -20.04 12.11
CA MET A 472 1.23 -19.58 10.81
C MET A 472 2.31 -18.74 10.10
N ALA A 473 3.02 -17.88 10.81
CA ALA A 473 4.14 -17.13 10.26
C ALA A 473 5.23 -18.07 9.69
N ALA A 474 5.62 -19.10 10.44
CA ALA A 474 6.56 -20.12 9.97
C ALA A 474 6.07 -20.89 8.73
N GLN A 475 4.75 -21.16 8.64
CA GLN A 475 4.15 -21.76 7.43
C GLN A 475 4.21 -20.83 6.22
N VAL A 476 3.96 -19.54 6.41
CA VAL A 476 4.06 -18.53 5.34
C VAL A 476 5.49 -18.40 4.84
N GLU A 477 6.47 -18.40 5.74
CA GLU A 477 7.88 -18.32 5.41
C GLU A 477 8.37 -19.54 4.62
N LYS A 478 7.87 -20.72 4.95
CA LYS A 478 8.24 -21.97 4.26
C LYS A 478 7.83 -21.93 2.78
N GLY A 479 8.78 -22.25 1.90
CA GLY A 479 8.59 -22.24 0.46
C GLY A 479 8.44 -20.83 -0.12
N SER A 480 8.97 -19.82 0.54
CA SER A 480 8.99 -18.43 0.06
C SER A 480 10.20 -18.10 -0.82
N ALA A 481 11.15 -19.03 -1.01
CA ALA A 481 12.28 -18.80 -1.90
C ALA A 481 11.84 -18.32 -3.29
N GLY A 482 12.50 -17.28 -3.80
CA GLY A 482 12.18 -16.64 -5.08
C GLY A 482 11.13 -15.53 -5.01
N LEU A 483 10.39 -15.38 -3.90
CA LEU A 483 9.42 -14.29 -3.71
C LEU A 483 10.13 -12.95 -3.51
N PRO A 484 9.54 -11.84 -3.98
CA PRO A 484 10.08 -10.51 -3.76
C PRO A 484 10.14 -10.12 -2.28
N VAL A 485 11.13 -9.29 -1.97
CA VAL A 485 11.22 -8.53 -0.72
C VAL A 485 11.58 -7.08 -1.04
N GLY A 486 11.00 -6.15 -0.30
CA GLY A 486 11.25 -4.72 -0.43
C GLY A 486 11.82 -4.12 0.84
N VAL A 487 12.16 -2.83 0.77
CA VAL A 487 12.59 -2.01 1.91
C VAL A 487 11.62 -0.85 2.08
N GLN A 488 11.20 -0.60 3.30
CA GLN A 488 10.36 0.54 3.65
C GLN A 488 11.23 1.76 3.96
N VAL A 489 10.83 2.92 3.43
CA VAL A 489 11.48 4.22 3.64
C VAL A 489 10.45 5.18 4.20
N ALA A 490 10.72 5.82 5.34
CA ALA A 490 9.83 6.77 5.99
C ALA A 490 10.59 8.06 6.36
N ALA A 491 9.93 9.20 6.24
CA ALA A 491 10.51 10.50 6.61
C ALA A 491 9.53 11.30 7.48
N PRO A 492 9.97 12.37 8.16
CA PRO A 492 9.07 13.29 8.86
C PRO A 492 7.96 13.82 7.96
N TRP A 493 6.88 14.32 8.57
CA TRP A 493 5.70 14.81 7.85
C TRP A 493 6.07 15.81 6.75
N TRP A 494 5.40 15.69 5.61
CA TRP A 494 5.55 16.54 4.42
C TRP A 494 6.92 16.42 3.73
N ARG A 495 7.68 15.35 4.02
CA ARG A 495 8.99 15.06 3.42
C ARG A 495 8.92 13.87 2.46
N GLU A 496 7.88 13.82 1.62
CA GLU A 496 7.79 12.85 0.52
C GLU A 496 8.97 12.97 -0.44
N ASP A 497 9.52 14.18 -0.58
CA ASP A 497 10.75 14.47 -1.33
C ASP A 497 11.92 13.58 -0.86
N VAL A 498 12.14 13.50 0.46
CA VAL A 498 13.21 12.66 1.02
C VAL A 498 12.90 11.17 0.83
N VAL A 499 11.64 10.75 1.04
CA VAL A 499 11.23 9.35 0.84
C VAL A 499 11.52 8.92 -0.60
N LEU A 500 11.08 9.68 -1.59
CA LEU A 500 11.26 9.36 -3.01
C LEU A 500 12.72 9.44 -3.45
N ALA A 501 13.51 10.41 -2.97
CA ALA A 501 14.93 10.50 -3.27
C ALA A 501 15.71 9.27 -2.76
N VAL A 502 15.44 8.85 -1.52
CA VAL A 502 16.08 7.65 -0.94
C VAL A 502 15.60 6.39 -1.65
N MET A 503 14.30 6.26 -1.94
CA MET A 503 13.77 5.14 -2.73
C MET A 503 14.43 5.08 -4.11
N GLY A 504 14.61 6.21 -4.81
CA GLY A 504 15.26 6.27 -6.12
C GLY A 504 16.73 5.84 -6.07
N ALA A 505 17.46 6.27 -5.05
CA ALA A 505 18.84 5.84 -4.82
C ALA A 505 18.95 4.34 -4.57
N LEU A 506 18.04 3.78 -3.76
CA LEU A 506 17.96 2.34 -3.49
C LEU A 506 17.51 1.54 -4.71
N GLU A 507 16.53 2.01 -5.47
CA GLU A 507 16.09 1.37 -6.72
C GLU A 507 17.26 1.23 -7.70
N ASN A 508 18.04 2.29 -7.90
CA ASN A 508 19.21 2.27 -8.78
C ASN A 508 20.25 1.22 -8.32
N HIS A 509 20.45 1.08 -7.02
CA HIS A 509 21.35 0.06 -6.46
C HIS A 509 20.80 -1.35 -6.70
N PHE A 510 19.56 -1.61 -6.32
CA PHE A 510 18.97 -2.95 -6.36
C PHE A 510 18.71 -3.45 -7.79
N ARG A 511 18.34 -2.58 -8.72
CA ARG A 511 18.17 -2.97 -10.14
C ARG A 511 19.44 -3.54 -10.77
N ALA A 512 20.61 -3.21 -10.26
CA ALA A 512 21.88 -3.76 -10.71
C ALA A 512 22.19 -5.14 -10.09
N GLN A 513 21.40 -5.61 -9.12
CA GLN A 513 21.63 -6.89 -8.46
C GLN A 513 20.94 -8.05 -9.20
N PRO A 514 21.53 -9.25 -9.23
CA PRO A 514 21.00 -10.39 -9.99
C PRO A 514 19.69 -10.95 -9.44
N ASP A 515 19.38 -10.70 -8.18
CA ASP A 515 18.15 -11.12 -7.49
C ASP A 515 17.08 -10.01 -7.37
N TYR A 516 17.24 -8.92 -8.12
CA TYR A 516 16.19 -7.91 -8.24
C TYR A 516 14.91 -8.51 -8.84
N PRO A 517 13.72 -8.20 -8.30
CA PRO A 517 12.45 -8.74 -8.77
C PRO A 517 11.95 -8.01 -10.03
N ALA A 518 12.69 -8.07 -11.14
CA ALA A 518 12.37 -7.33 -12.36
C ALA A 518 11.08 -7.78 -13.04
N GLN A 519 10.84 -9.10 -13.09
CA GLN A 519 9.68 -9.69 -13.76
C GLN A 519 9.24 -10.98 -13.07
N PRO A 520 7.92 -11.15 -12.85
CA PRO A 520 7.38 -12.41 -12.36
C PRO A 520 7.40 -13.50 -13.47
N PRO A 521 7.40 -14.78 -13.09
CA PRO A 521 7.43 -15.92 -14.01
C PRO A 521 6.03 -16.23 -14.59
N LEU A 522 5.33 -15.24 -15.17
CA LEU A 522 3.97 -15.35 -15.74
C LEU A 522 4.00 -15.39 -17.26
#